data_947f6f9505169480a187485f155ccf00
#
_entry.id   947f6f9505169480a187485f155ccf00
#
_cell.length_a   1.000
_cell.length_b   1.000
_cell.length_c   1.000
_cell.angle_alpha   90.00
_cell.angle_beta   90.00
_cell.angle_gamma   90.00
#
_symmetry.space_group_name_H-M   'P 1'
#
loop_
_entity.id
_entity.type
_entity.pdbx_description
1 polymer ?
#
loop_
_entity_poly.entity_id
_entity_poly.type
_entity_poly.pdbx_seq_one_letter_code
_entity_poly.pdbx_strand_id
1 'polypeptide(L)'
;MLADLNVVGNYLKSRGINYDKLFFERNSHTNEVDSVELFMAIGISDVHSIDIEAGEGADIIIDLNELISDIRLKEHFDLIINGGTLEHVFDITTAMKNVTYMLKNGGYVIHMAPCAGYVDHGFFSFSPTYFIDYYEANSFLIKSLFLDFVFDANPNTLQWESFYSKDCRLYGDWKTECMDINTLVDNIKRQNEVGRVLLWCIAQKKKTETMKIPMQGLYRRLYSEKKKSILMRMIWNIVRL
;
A
#
# COMPACT_ATOMS: atom_id res chain seq x y z
N MET A 1 12.76 -2.96 -12.11
CA MET A 1 11.66 -3.79 -11.54
C MET A 1 11.92 -5.24 -11.87
N LEU A 2 11.88 -6.12 -10.88
CA LEU A 2 11.95 -7.57 -11.10
C LEU A 2 10.55 -8.08 -11.43
N ALA A 3 10.35 -8.63 -12.61
CA ALA A 3 9.07 -9.18 -13.03
C ALA A 3 9.28 -10.37 -13.97
N ASP A 4 8.57 -11.47 -13.73
CA ASP A 4 8.45 -12.51 -14.74
C ASP A 4 7.43 -12.05 -15.79
N LEU A 5 7.94 -11.51 -16.89
CA LEU A 5 7.12 -10.95 -17.96
C LEU A 5 6.25 -12.01 -18.65
N ASN A 6 6.62 -13.28 -18.62
CA ASN A 6 5.77 -14.36 -19.16
C ASN A 6 4.53 -14.52 -18.30
N VAL A 7 4.68 -14.50 -16.98
CA VAL A 7 3.55 -14.55 -16.04
C VAL A 7 2.66 -13.33 -16.22
N VAL A 8 3.24 -12.12 -16.28
CA VAL A 8 2.50 -10.88 -16.49
C VAL A 8 1.77 -10.89 -17.83
N GLY A 9 2.44 -11.23 -18.93
CA GLY A 9 1.83 -11.30 -20.26
C GLY A 9 0.68 -12.30 -20.34
N ASN A 10 0.83 -13.48 -19.75
CA ASN A 10 -0.24 -14.48 -19.70
C ASN A 10 -1.44 -13.98 -18.88
N TYR A 11 -1.19 -13.28 -17.77
CA TYR A 11 -2.25 -12.67 -16.96
C TYR A 11 -3.00 -11.60 -17.76
N LEU A 12 -2.29 -10.65 -18.38
CA LEU A 12 -2.89 -9.59 -19.21
C LEU A 12 -3.76 -10.18 -20.33
N LYS A 13 -3.24 -11.20 -21.03
CA LYS A 13 -3.96 -11.92 -22.08
C LYS A 13 -5.23 -12.58 -21.53
N SER A 14 -5.17 -13.23 -20.37
CA SER A 14 -6.31 -13.91 -19.75
C SER A 14 -7.43 -12.94 -19.36
N ARG A 15 -7.08 -11.66 -19.12
CA ARG A 15 -8.01 -10.58 -18.77
C ARG A 15 -8.47 -9.77 -19.97
N GLY A 16 -7.99 -10.06 -21.17
CA GLY A 16 -8.30 -9.29 -22.38
C GLY A 16 -7.71 -7.87 -22.35
N ILE A 17 -6.67 -7.65 -21.55
CA ILE A 17 -5.98 -6.36 -21.47
C ILE A 17 -5.04 -6.26 -22.67
N ASN A 18 -5.12 -5.14 -23.38
CA ASN A 18 -4.20 -4.86 -24.49
C ASN A 18 -2.82 -4.49 -23.96
N TYR A 19 -1.77 -5.01 -24.57
CA TYR A 19 -0.38 -4.73 -24.18
C TYR A 19 0.56 -4.92 -25.39
N ASP A 20 1.74 -4.31 -25.33
CA ASP A 20 2.78 -4.47 -26.34
C ASP A 20 3.43 -5.86 -26.23
N LYS A 21 2.98 -6.78 -27.07
CA LYS A 21 3.52 -8.16 -27.11
C LYS A 21 5.00 -8.20 -27.48
N LEU A 22 5.46 -7.32 -28.37
CA LEU A 22 6.85 -7.28 -28.80
C LEU A 22 7.77 -6.87 -27.66
N PHE A 23 7.33 -5.92 -26.81
CA PHE A 23 8.05 -5.56 -25.59
C PHE A 23 8.22 -6.78 -24.68
N PHE A 24 7.12 -7.50 -24.41
CA PHE A 24 7.14 -8.68 -23.54
C PHE A 24 7.99 -9.81 -24.11
N GLU A 25 7.92 -10.07 -25.40
CA GLU A 25 8.72 -11.10 -26.08
C GLU A 25 10.22 -10.78 -26.03
N ARG A 26 10.62 -9.53 -26.32
CA ARG A 26 12.03 -9.09 -26.28
C ARG A 26 12.64 -9.19 -24.90
N ASN A 27 11.86 -8.89 -23.86
CA ASN A 27 12.32 -8.82 -22.48
C ASN A 27 12.04 -10.10 -21.67
N SER A 28 11.49 -11.15 -22.30
CA SER A 28 11.11 -12.40 -21.62
C SER A 28 12.27 -13.17 -20.96
N HIS A 29 13.51 -12.83 -21.31
CA HIS A 29 14.74 -13.47 -20.78
C HIS A 29 15.49 -12.58 -19.78
N THR A 30 14.99 -11.39 -19.50
CA THR A 30 15.59 -10.46 -18.54
C THR A 30 14.84 -10.52 -17.21
N ASN A 31 15.58 -10.49 -16.12
CA ASN A 31 15.01 -10.41 -14.78
C ASN A 31 14.77 -8.96 -14.35
N GLU A 32 15.30 -8.00 -15.11
CA GLU A 32 15.19 -6.57 -14.81
C GLU A 32 14.58 -5.87 -16.02
N VAL A 33 13.56 -5.08 -15.78
CA VAL A 33 12.86 -4.29 -16.79
C VAL A 33 12.73 -2.86 -16.29
N ASP A 34 12.95 -1.90 -17.17
CA ASP A 34 12.64 -0.51 -16.86
C ASP A 34 11.15 -0.35 -16.55
N SER A 35 10.86 0.31 -15.44
CA SER A 35 9.49 0.44 -14.94
C SER A 35 8.62 1.33 -15.86
N VAL A 36 9.21 2.38 -16.44
CA VAL A 36 8.51 3.28 -17.35
C VAL A 36 8.14 2.53 -18.63
N GLU A 37 9.11 1.81 -19.21
CA GLU A 37 8.86 1.00 -20.41
C GLU A 37 7.77 -0.07 -20.17
N LEU A 38 7.77 -0.71 -19.00
CA LEU A 38 6.75 -1.68 -18.63
C LEU A 38 5.36 -1.03 -18.56
N PHE A 39 5.24 0.14 -17.90
CA PHE A 39 3.97 0.84 -17.82
C PHE A 39 3.49 1.31 -19.19
N MET A 40 4.38 1.81 -20.04
CA MET A 40 4.05 2.17 -21.42
C MET A 40 3.57 0.95 -22.22
N ALA A 41 4.21 -0.20 -22.06
CA ALA A 41 3.85 -1.44 -22.75
C ALA A 41 2.45 -1.96 -22.37
N ILE A 42 1.93 -1.60 -21.20
CA ILE A 42 0.55 -1.93 -20.77
C ILE A 42 -0.43 -0.77 -20.98
N GLY A 43 -0.02 0.27 -21.71
CA GLY A 43 -0.89 1.36 -22.16
C GLY A 43 -0.95 2.57 -21.24
N ILE A 44 -0.07 2.68 -20.23
CA ILE A 44 0.10 3.87 -19.41
C ILE A 44 1.16 4.76 -20.07
N SER A 45 0.75 5.86 -20.70
CA SER A 45 1.63 6.67 -21.56
C SER A 45 2.26 7.87 -20.87
N ASP A 46 1.74 8.27 -19.71
CA ASP A 46 2.22 9.42 -18.94
C ASP A 46 2.71 8.93 -17.58
N VAL A 47 4.00 8.61 -17.52
CA VAL A 47 4.64 8.00 -16.35
C VAL A 47 5.71 8.94 -15.83
N HIS A 48 5.63 9.29 -14.56
CA HIS A 48 6.59 10.13 -13.87
C HIS A 48 7.14 9.43 -12.64
N SER A 49 8.44 9.61 -12.39
CA SER A 49 9.09 9.19 -11.17
C SER A 49 9.39 10.40 -10.28
N ILE A 50 9.22 10.21 -8.98
CA ILE A 50 9.49 11.21 -7.96
C ILE A 50 10.62 10.69 -7.05
N ASP A 51 11.65 11.48 -6.85
CA ASP A 51 12.73 11.20 -5.92
C ASP A 51 13.20 12.46 -5.22
N ILE A 52 14.01 12.31 -4.17
CA ILE A 52 14.68 13.42 -3.47
C ILE A 52 15.82 13.99 -4.29
N GLU A 53 16.40 13.19 -5.19
CA GLU A 53 17.51 13.59 -6.06
C GLU A 53 17.40 13.03 -7.48
N ALA A 54 18.13 13.66 -8.41
CA ALA A 54 18.06 13.30 -9.83
C ALA A 54 18.94 12.09 -10.22
N GLY A 55 19.68 11.50 -9.27
CA GLY A 55 20.72 10.49 -9.55
C GLY A 55 20.21 9.23 -10.23
N GLU A 56 18.97 8.84 -9.98
CA GLU A 56 18.32 7.66 -10.58
C GLU A 56 17.38 8.02 -11.75
N GLY A 57 17.46 9.25 -12.27
CA GLY A 57 16.69 9.67 -13.44
C GLY A 57 15.25 10.05 -13.11
N ALA A 58 14.97 10.53 -11.91
CA ALA A 58 13.65 11.02 -11.55
C ALA A 58 13.24 12.26 -12.35
N ASP A 59 11.98 12.31 -12.79
CA ASP A 59 11.43 13.42 -13.53
C ASP A 59 11.08 14.60 -12.61
N ILE A 60 10.71 14.31 -11.38
CA ILE A 60 10.22 15.27 -10.40
C ILE A 60 11.06 15.13 -9.13
N ILE A 61 11.80 16.17 -8.80
CA ILE A 61 12.66 16.18 -7.62
C ILE A 61 11.93 16.83 -6.46
N ILE A 62 11.61 16.04 -5.43
CA ILE A 62 10.83 16.48 -4.26
C ILE A 62 11.30 15.74 -3.01
N ASP A 63 11.59 16.48 -1.94
CA ASP A 63 11.68 15.89 -0.60
C ASP A 63 10.27 15.64 -0.05
N LEU A 64 9.90 14.39 0.12
CA LEU A 64 8.59 14.01 0.66
C LEU A 64 8.41 14.36 2.15
N ASN A 65 9.49 14.74 2.86
CA ASN A 65 9.38 15.29 4.22
C ASN A 65 8.78 16.71 4.22
N GLU A 66 8.81 17.40 3.08
CA GLU A 66 8.27 18.74 2.93
C GLU A 66 6.90 18.73 2.25
N LEU A 67 6.01 19.67 2.66
CA LEU A 67 4.69 19.79 2.03
C LEU A 67 4.83 20.29 0.60
N ILE A 68 4.27 19.56 -0.34
CA ILE A 68 4.19 19.96 -1.74
C ILE A 68 3.21 21.12 -1.87
N SER A 69 3.70 22.25 -2.38
CA SER A 69 2.93 23.45 -2.68
C SER A 69 2.76 23.73 -4.17
N ASP A 70 3.44 22.98 -5.04
CA ASP A 70 3.32 23.14 -6.47
C ASP A 70 1.91 22.79 -6.95
N ILE A 71 1.19 23.81 -7.41
CA ILE A 71 -0.19 23.68 -7.86
C ILE A 71 -0.33 22.76 -9.08
N ARG A 72 0.74 22.57 -9.87
CA ARG A 72 0.74 21.71 -11.06
C ARG A 72 0.61 20.23 -10.66
N LEU A 73 1.06 19.88 -9.47
CA LEU A 73 0.98 18.52 -8.94
C LEU A 73 -0.34 18.25 -8.18
N LYS A 74 -1.14 19.29 -7.92
CA LYS A 74 -2.41 19.12 -7.20
C LYS A 74 -3.41 18.34 -8.04
N GLU A 75 -3.88 17.20 -7.49
CA GLU A 75 -4.84 16.33 -8.17
C GLU A 75 -4.44 16.02 -9.61
N HIS A 76 -3.14 15.76 -9.80
CA HIS A 76 -2.54 15.57 -11.12
C HIS A 76 -2.56 14.11 -11.57
N PHE A 77 -2.28 13.16 -10.66
CA PHE A 77 -2.09 11.75 -11.00
C PHE A 77 -3.38 10.93 -10.86
N ASP A 78 -3.65 10.06 -11.83
CA ASP A 78 -4.72 9.07 -11.76
C ASP A 78 -4.31 7.84 -10.92
N LEU A 79 -3.01 7.53 -10.91
CA LEU A 79 -2.41 6.43 -10.16
C LEU A 79 -1.10 6.90 -9.52
N ILE A 80 -0.93 6.59 -8.25
CA ILE A 80 0.34 6.74 -7.53
C ILE A 80 0.74 5.36 -7.03
N ILE A 81 2.00 4.99 -7.28
CA ILE A 81 2.58 3.74 -6.78
C ILE A 81 3.73 4.10 -5.83
N ASN A 82 3.62 3.66 -4.60
CA ASN A 82 4.68 3.68 -3.63
C ASN A 82 5.21 2.25 -3.45
N GLY A 83 6.36 1.98 -4.03
CA GLY A 83 7.00 0.67 -4.02
C GLY A 83 8.25 0.66 -3.14
N GLY A 84 8.08 0.86 -1.83
CA GLY A 84 9.23 0.83 -0.92
C GLY A 84 9.89 2.20 -0.70
N THR A 85 9.14 3.31 -0.77
CA THR A 85 9.68 4.67 -0.55
C THR A 85 9.32 5.19 0.85
N LEU A 86 8.06 5.00 1.27
CA LEU A 86 7.54 5.65 2.48
C LEU A 86 8.25 5.23 3.77
N GLU A 87 8.79 4.03 3.84
CA GLU A 87 9.54 3.57 5.00
C GLU A 87 10.86 4.32 5.21
N HIS A 88 11.36 4.99 4.16
CA HIS A 88 12.57 5.79 4.17
C HIS A 88 12.31 7.30 4.39
N VAL A 89 11.06 7.73 4.47
CA VAL A 89 10.68 9.12 4.71
C VAL A 89 10.37 9.31 6.20
N PHE A 90 11.11 10.19 6.87
CA PHE A 90 10.99 10.36 8.33
C PHE A 90 9.67 11.01 8.74
N ASP A 91 9.20 12.06 8.04
CA ASP A 91 7.87 12.64 8.25
C ASP A 91 6.82 11.95 7.38
N ILE A 92 6.47 10.74 7.78
CA ILE A 92 5.46 9.93 7.10
C ILE A 92 4.09 10.61 7.01
N THR A 93 3.77 11.49 7.96
CA THR A 93 2.50 12.23 7.95
C THR A 93 2.48 13.22 6.78
N THR A 94 3.57 13.93 6.57
CA THR A 94 3.73 14.86 5.44
C THR A 94 3.77 14.10 4.12
N ALA A 95 4.50 12.99 4.03
CA ALA A 95 4.51 12.16 2.82
C ALA A 95 3.10 11.67 2.42
N MET A 96 2.30 11.21 3.37
CA MET A 96 0.92 10.78 3.08
C MET A 96 0.01 11.95 2.70
N LYS A 97 0.26 13.16 3.21
CA LYS A 97 -0.41 14.38 2.75
C LYS A 97 -0.06 14.67 1.30
N ASN A 98 1.19 14.56 0.94
CA ASN A 98 1.67 14.76 -0.42
C ASN A 98 1.01 13.77 -1.39
N VAL A 99 0.98 12.49 -1.05
CA VAL A 99 0.25 11.47 -1.84
C VAL A 99 -1.22 11.86 -2.02
N THR A 100 -1.89 12.29 -0.95
CA THR A 100 -3.30 12.69 -1.03
C THR A 100 -3.49 13.96 -1.86
N TYR A 101 -2.56 14.91 -1.78
CA TYR A 101 -2.57 16.16 -2.55
C TYR A 101 -2.42 15.91 -4.04
N MET A 102 -1.48 15.05 -4.41
CA MET A 102 -1.15 14.78 -5.80
C MET A 102 -2.18 13.89 -6.51
N LEU A 103 -2.87 13.04 -5.79
CA LEU A 103 -3.82 12.09 -6.36
C LEU A 103 -5.14 12.77 -6.73
N LYS A 104 -5.63 12.54 -7.95
CA LYS A 104 -6.96 12.97 -8.41
C LYS A 104 -8.08 12.37 -7.57
N ASN A 105 -9.22 13.04 -7.50
CA ASN A 105 -10.46 12.44 -7.03
C ASN A 105 -10.85 11.30 -7.98
N GLY A 106 -11.16 10.12 -7.44
CA GLY A 106 -11.36 8.90 -8.22
C GLY A 106 -10.08 8.11 -8.52
N GLY A 107 -8.91 8.73 -8.36
CA GLY A 107 -7.61 8.10 -8.57
C GLY A 107 -7.27 7.02 -7.54
N TYR A 108 -6.27 6.22 -7.86
CA TYR A 108 -5.84 5.08 -7.06
C TYR A 108 -4.43 5.28 -6.53
N VAL A 109 -4.19 4.79 -5.33
CA VAL A 109 -2.85 4.65 -4.79
C VAL A 109 -2.60 3.18 -4.44
N ILE A 110 -1.39 2.72 -4.77
CA ILE A 110 -0.89 1.39 -4.44
C ILE A 110 0.32 1.57 -3.53
N HIS A 111 0.28 0.99 -2.34
CA HIS A 111 1.43 0.89 -1.45
C HIS A 111 1.90 -0.54 -1.38
N MET A 112 3.20 -0.71 -1.51
CA MET A 112 3.94 -1.90 -1.11
C MET A 112 4.96 -1.43 -0.07
N ALA A 113 4.85 -1.91 1.15
CA ALA A 113 5.67 -1.43 2.26
C ALA A 113 6.06 -2.57 3.21
N PRO A 114 7.21 -2.48 3.91
CA PRO A 114 7.63 -3.47 4.88
C PRO A 114 6.64 -3.50 6.07
N CYS A 115 6.23 -4.70 6.46
CA CYS A 115 5.35 -4.92 7.61
C CYS A 115 6.07 -5.60 8.76
N ALA A 116 6.81 -6.66 8.48
CA ALA A 116 7.57 -7.40 9.48
C ALA A 116 8.83 -8.05 8.88
N GLY A 117 9.83 -8.33 9.70
CA GLY A 117 11.04 -9.02 9.28
C GLY A 117 12.07 -8.16 8.50
N TYR A 118 11.80 -6.90 8.31
CA TYR A 118 12.69 -5.94 7.64
C TYR A 118 13.50 -5.14 8.67
N VAL A 119 14.35 -5.84 9.42
CA VAL A 119 15.21 -5.23 10.42
C VAL A 119 16.29 -4.41 9.73
N ASP A 120 16.49 -3.16 10.18
CA ASP A 120 17.52 -2.25 9.65
C ASP A 120 17.34 -1.89 8.16
N HIS A 121 16.08 -1.88 7.67
CA HIS A 121 15.76 -1.56 6.27
C HIS A 121 15.39 -0.08 6.07
N GLY A 122 14.61 0.49 6.97
CA GLY A 122 14.14 1.87 6.88
C GLY A 122 13.71 2.38 8.26
N PHE A 123 13.16 3.58 8.31
CA PHE A 123 12.66 4.16 9.56
C PHE A 123 11.42 3.44 10.09
N PHE A 124 10.59 2.90 9.17
CA PHE A 124 9.28 2.36 9.53
C PHE A 124 9.04 0.97 8.96
N SER A 125 8.36 0.15 9.78
CA SER A 125 7.59 -1.00 9.33
C SER A 125 6.10 -0.70 9.56
N PHE A 126 5.28 -0.91 8.54
CA PHE A 126 3.88 -0.47 8.54
C PHE A 126 2.93 -1.55 9.04
N SER A 127 2.13 -1.21 10.06
CA SER A 127 0.98 -2.02 10.41
C SER A 127 -0.14 -1.82 9.38
N PRO A 128 -0.94 -2.86 9.04
CA PRO A 128 -2.17 -2.70 8.26
C PRO A 128 -3.10 -1.60 8.81
N THR A 129 -3.17 -1.47 10.12
CA THR A 129 -3.95 -0.44 10.84
C THR A 129 -3.58 0.98 10.39
N TYR A 130 -2.30 1.24 10.06
CA TYR A 130 -1.87 2.56 9.61
C TYR A 130 -2.63 3.00 8.35
N PHE A 131 -2.64 2.17 7.32
CA PHE A 131 -3.33 2.48 6.07
C PHE A 131 -4.85 2.46 6.22
N ILE A 132 -5.39 1.52 6.99
CA ILE A 132 -6.83 1.43 7.23
C ILE A 132 -7.35 2.71 7.87
N ASP A 133 -6.78 3.10 8.99
CA ASP A 133 -7.26 4.24 9.75
C ASP A 133 -7.00 5.57 9.02
N TYR A 134 -5.86 5.69 8.33
CA TYR A 134 -5.56 6.85 7.52
C TYR A 134 -6.57 7.03 6.38
N TYR A 135 -6.79 6.01 5.59
CA TYR A 135 -7.67 6.07 4.42
C TYR A 135 -9.14 6.20 4.80
N GLU A 136 -9.58 5.53 5.86
CA GLU A 136 -10.93 5.70 6.37
C GLU A 136 -11.18 7.14 6.86
N ALA A 137 -10.24 7.74 7.58
CA ALA A 137 -10.37 9.11 8.06
C ALA A 137 -10.39 10.15 6.92
N ASN A 138 -9.77 9.83 5.79
CA ASN A 138 -9.57 10.71 4.65
C ASN A 138 -10.44 10.41 3.43
N SER A 139 -11.56 9.72 3.63
CA SER A 139 -12.57 9.45 2.58
C SER A 139 -12.02 8.69 1.37
N PHE A 140 -11.08 7.79 1.60
CA PHE A 140 -10.68 6.79 0.62
C PHE A 140 -11.49 5.51 0.81
N LEU A 141 -11.61 4.75 -0.28
CA LEU A 141 -12.13 3.39 -0.26
C LEU A 141 -10.97 2.43 -0.45
N ILE A 142 -10.67 1.64 0.56
CA ILE A 142 -9.69 0.55 0.42
C ILE A 142 -10.31 -0.52 -0.48
N LYS A 143 -9.63 -0.81 -1.57
CA LYS A 143 -10.04 -1.82 -2.57
C LYS A 143 -9.48 -3.18 -2.25
N SER A 144 -8.23 -3.21 -1.79
CA SER A 144 -7.53 -4.42 -1.39
C SER A 144 -6.48 -4.08 -0.33
N LEU A 145 -6.30 -4.98 0.61
CA LEU A 145 -5.23 -4.91 1.58
C LEU A 145 -4.83 -6.35 1.90
N PHE A 146 -3.58 -6.68 1.65
CA PHE A 146 -3.10 -8.04 1.87
C PHE A 146 -1.65 -8.05 2.37
N LEU A 147 -1.27 -9.14 2.97
CA LEU A 147 0.09 -9.43 3.41
C LEU A 147 0.71 -10.43 2.45
N ASP A 148 1.89 -10.11 1.98
CA ASP A 148 2.70 -10.95 1.13
C ASP A 148 3.88 -11.48 1.94
N PHE A 149 3.95 -12.80 2.09
CA PHE A 149 4.99 -13.49 2.83
C PHE A 149 6.12 -13.84 1.87
N VAL A 150 7.23 -13.16 2.04
CA VAL A 150 8.42 -13.32 1.20
C VAL A 150 9.41 -14.19 1.93
N PHE A 151 9.73 -15.33 1.35
CA PHE A 151 10.76 -16.24 1.84
C PHE A 151 11.93 -16.23 0.87
N ASP A 152 13.15 -16.12 1.39
CA ASP A 152 14.35 -16.24 0.57
C ASP A 152 14.58 -17.71 0.24
N ALA A 153 14.19 -18.14 -0.94
CA ALA A 153 14.42 -19.51 -1.40
C ALA A 153 15.92 -19.84 -1.54
N ASN A 154 16.74 -18.82 -1.77
CA ASN A 154 18.19 -18.94 -1.79
C ASN A 154 18.84 -17.58 -1.48
N PRO A 155 19.53 -17.42 -0.34
CA PRO A 155 20.19 -16.18 0.05
C PRO A 155 21.27 -15.71 -0.96
N ASN A 156 21.72 -16.60 -1.85
CA ASN A 156 22.74 -16.27 -2.85
C ASN A 156 22.17 -15.85 -4.21
N THR A 157 20.86 -15.93 -4.43
CA THR A 157 20.26 -15.65 -5.75
C THR A 157 19.31 -14.47 -5.78
N LEU A 158 18.98 -13.85 -4.64
CA LEU A 158 17.95 -12.78 -4.55
C LEU A 158 16.61 -13.16 -5.22
N GLN A 159 16.34 -14.44 -5.39
CA GLN A 159 15.07 -14.89 -5.92
C GLN A 159 14.01 -14.81 -4.82
N TRP A 160 13.11 -13.85 -4.98
CA TRP A 160 11.95 -13.67 -4.14
C TRP A 160 10.86 -14.65 -4.59
N GLU A 161 10.58 -15.64 -3.78
CA GLU A 161 9.37 -16.43 -3.99
C GLU A 161 8.27 -15.88 -3.08
N SER A 162 7.25 -15.28 -3.70
CA SER A 162 6.03 -14.90 -3.01
C SER A 162 5.16 -16.13 -2.85
N PHE A 163 5.12 -16.70 -1.65
CA PHE A 163 4.41 -17.97 -1.42
C PHE A 163 2.95 -17.78 -1.07
N TYR A 164 2.51 -16.61 -0.66
CA TYR A 164 1.13 -16.45 -0.24
C TYR A 164 0.67 -14.99 -0.20
N SER A 165 -0.28 -14.69 -1.07
CA SER A 165 -1.06 -13.45 -1.00
C SER A 165 -2.48 -13.80 -0.59
N LYS A 166 -2.89 -13.40 0.62
CA LYS A 166 -4.28 -13.49 1.04
C LYS A 166 -4.86 -12.09 1.16
N ASP A 167 -6.00 -11.87 0.49
CA ASP A 167 -6.78 -10.66 0.64
C ASP A 167 -7.27 -10.57 2.10
N CYS A 168 -6.55 -9.82 2.91
CA CYS A 168 -6.95 -9.49 4.26
C CYS A 168 -7.96 -8.36 4.21
N ARG A 169 -9.21 -8.67 3.91
CA ARG A 169 -10.30 -7.71 4.07
C ARG A 169 -10.53 -7.48 5.57
N LEU A 170 -9.74 -6.61 6.14
CA LEU A 170 -9.81 -6.23 7.56
C LEU A 170 -11.06 -5.41 7.91
N TYR A 171 -11.98 -5.24 6.97
CA TYR A 171 -13.27 -4.61 7.21
C TYR A 171 -14.32 -5.64 7.59
N GLY A 172 -14.65 -5.69 8.87
CA GLY A 172 -15.81 -6.37 9.40
C GLY A 172 -15.46 -7.25 10.58
N ASP A 173 -14.97 -8.35 10.53
CA ASP A 173 -14.70 -9.23 11.67
C ASP A 173 -13.25 -9.71 11.67
N TRP A 174 -12.47 -9.27 12.62
CA TRP A 174 -11.11 -9.76 12.89
C TRP A 174 -11.05 -11.28 13.08
N LYS A 175 -12.19 -11.95 13.13
CA LYS A 175 -12.30 -13.38 13.49
C LYS A 175 -12.39 -14.34 12.32
N THR A 176 -12.65 -13.87 11.07
CA THR A 176 -13.06 -14.82 10.03
C THR A 176 -12.21 -14.90 8.77
N GLU A 177 -11.31 -13.94 8.50
CA GLU A 177 -10.58 -13.95 7.22
C GLU A 177 -9.06 -13.70 7.31
N CYS A 178 -8.53 -13.45 8.48
CA CYS A 178 -7.08 -13.48 8.66
C CYS A 178 -6.59 -14.93 8.58
N MET A 179 -5.45 -15.14 7.91
CA MET A 179 -4.74 -16.40 8.06
C MET A 179 -4.70 -16.73 9.55
N ASP A 180 -5.22 -17.89 9.91
CA ASP A 180 -5.10 -18.38 11.28
C ASP A 180 -3.63 -18.22 11.70
N ILE A 181 -3.42 -17.51 12.78
CA ILE A 181 -2.07 -17.22 13.28
C ILE A 181 -1.28 -18.50 13.51
N ASN A 182 -1.96 -19.61 13.80
CA ASN A 182 -1.32 -20.91 13.95
C ASN A 182 -0.78 -21.41 12.60
N THR A 183 -1.53 -21.22 11.52
CA THR A 183 -1.07 -21.55 10.16
C THR A 183 0.14 -20.69 9.77
N LEU A 184 0.14 -19.40 10.12
CA LEU A 184 1.28 -18.53 9.92
C LEU A 184 2.50 -18.97 10.73
N VAL A 185 2.30 -19.20 12.03
CA VAL A 185 3.35 -19.68 12.95
C VAL A 185 3.89 -21.06 12.52
N ASP A 186 3.03 -21.95 12.04
CA ASP A 186 3.45 -23.26 11.54
C ASP A 186 4.23 -23.16 10.24
N ASN A 187 3.87 -22.26 9.35
CA ASN A 187 4.64 -21.99 8.13
C ASN A 187 6.03 -21.38 8.45
N ILE A 188 6.11 -20.44 9.37
CA ILE A 188 7.38 -19.87 9.85
C ILE A 188 8.25 -20.97 10.49
N LYS A 189 7.66 -21.83 11.34
CA LYS A 189 8.38 -22.92 12.00
C LYS A 189 8.88 -24.01 11.04
N ARG A 190 8.08 -24.34 10.01
CA ARG A 190 8.45 -25.37 9.02
C ARG A 190 9.64 -24.97 8.17
N GLN A 191 9.85 -23.68 7.97
CA GLN A 191 10.91 -23.18 7.07
C GLN A 191 12.20 -22.80 7.80
N ASN A 192 12.24 -22.85 9.14
CA ASN A 192 13.40 -22.47 9.97
C ASN A 192 14.00 -21.08 9.64
N GLU A 193 13.26 -20.23 8.93
CA GLU A 193 13.71 -18.94 8.46
C GLU A 193 12.75 -17.83 8.93
N VAL A 194 13.31 -16.68 9.27
CA VAL A 194 12.53 -15.49 9.59
C VAL A 194 12.04 -14.92 8.26
N GLY A 195 10.82 -15.25 7.89
CA GLY A 195 10.20 -14.69 6.70
C GLY A 195 10.01 -13.19 6.81
N ARG A 196 10.14 -12.48 5.68
CA ARG A 196 9.79 -11.08 5.56
C ARG A 196 8.33 -10.95 5.12
N VAL A 197 7.65 -9.91 5.59
CA VAL A 197 6.26 -9.66 5.26
C VAL A 197 6.14 -8.28 4.64
N LEU A 198 5.66 -8.23 3.40
CA LEU A 198 5.25 -7.00 2.73
C LEU A 198 3.75 -6.77 2.93
N LEU A 199 3.39 -5.54 3.12
CA LEU A 199 2.01 -5.07 3.16
C LEU A 199 1.69 -4.39 1.84
N TRP A 200 0.63 -4.83 1.20
CA TRP A 200 0.06 -4.19 0.02
C TRP A 200 -1.26 -3.52 0.39
N CYS A 201 -1.42 -2.27 0.00
CA CYS A 201 -2.66 -1.54 0.17
C CYS A 201 -3.03 -0.82 -1.11
N ILE A 202 -4.21 -1.11 -1.65
CA ILE A 202 -4.77 -0.43 -2.80
C ILE A 202 -5.96 0.38 -2.32
N ALA A 203 -5.89 1.70 -2.48
CA ALA A 203 -6.95 2.60 -2.06
C ALA A 203 -7.36 3.57 -3.16
N GLN A 204 -8.65 3.90 -3.22
CA GLN A 204 -9.22 4.85 -4.16
C GLN A 204 -9.66 6.11 -3.43
N LYS A 205 -9.13 7.27 -3.81
CA LYS A 205 -9.57 8.57 -3.32
C LYS A 205 -11.00 8.84 -3.78
N LYS A 206 -11.92 9.16 -2.86
CA LYS A 206 -13.28 9.55 -3.23
C LYS A 206 -13.38 11.06 -3.39
N LYS A 207 -13.27 11.78 -2.29
CA LYS A 207 -13.22 13.24 -2.27
C LYS A 207 -12.61 13.64 -0.93
N THR A 208 -11.52 14.38 -0.97
CA THR A 208 -10.91 14.88 0.26
C THR A 208 -10.81 16.39 0.20
N GLU A 209 -11.53 17.06 1.09
CA GLU A 209 -11.51 18.53 1.19
C GLU A 209 -10.39 18.99 2.13
N THR A 210 -10.25 18.30 3.26
CA THR A 210 -9.19 18.55 4.25
C THR A 210 -8.69 17.25 4.81
N MET A 211 -7.37 17.13 4.90
CA MET A 211 -6.76 15.95 5.50
C MET A 211 -6.94 15.92 7.01
N LYS A 212 -7.28 14.74 7.51
CA LYS A 212 -7.46 14.45 8.94
C LYS A 212 -6.37 13.52 9.41
N ILE A 213 -5.83 13.80 10.57
CA ILE A 213 -4.98 12.86 11.30
C ILE A 213 -5.92 11.80 11.92
N PRO A 214 -5.72 10.52 11.61
CA PRO A 214 -6.60 9.47 12.12
C PRO A 214 -6.41 9.24 13.62
N MET A 215 -7.48 8.84 14.29
CA MET A 215 -7.42 8.16 15.58
C MET A 215 -7.50 6.67 15.30
N GLN A 216 -6.66 5.86 15.94
CA GLN A 216 -6.68 4.41 15.77
C GLN A 216 -8.09 3.85 15.97
N GLY A 217 -8.56 3.02 15.05
CA GLY A 217 -9.95 2.56 14.98
C GLY A 217 -10.41 1.82 16.23
N LEU A 218 -9.51 1.09 16.91
CA LEU A 218 -9.80 0.46 18.20
C LEU A 218 -10.23 1.50 19.24
N TYR A 219 -9.42 2.55 19.43
CA TYR A 219 -9.72 3.60 20.40
C TYR A 219 -10.95 4.42 20.00
N ARG A 220 -11.12 4.70 18.71
CA ARG A 220 -12.31 5.40 18.20
C ARG A 220 -13.60 4.64 18.55
N ARG A 221 -13.62 3.31 18.41
CA ARG A 221 -14.76 2.46 18.82
C ARG A 221 -14.98 2.52 20.32
N LEU A 222 -13.94 2.29 21.12
CA LEU A 222 -14.02 2.35 22.57
C LEU A 222 -14.56 3.70 23.09
N TYR A 223 -14.09 4.81 22.51
CA TYR A 223 -14.58 6.13 22.87
C TYR A 223 -16.04 6.35 22.44
N SER A 224 -16.45 5.85 21.28
CA SER A 224 -17.83 5.97 20.80
C SER A 224 -18.80 5.17 21.68
N GLU A 225 -18.41 3.97 22.09
CA GLU A 225 -19.20 3.14 23.01
C GLU A 225 -19.30 3.76 24.41
N LYS A 226 -18.18 4.30 24.91
CA LYS A 226 -18.19 5.01 26.19
C LYS A 226 -19.09 6.24 26.15
N LYS A 227 -19.08 7.03 25.07
CA LYS A 227 -20.00 8.18 24.90
C LYS A 227 -21.46 7.72 24.84
N LYS A 228 -21.77 6.63 24.10
CA LYS A 228 -23.12 6.04 24.07
C LYS A 228 -23.58 5.59 25.45
N SER A 229 -22.70 4.92 26.22
CA SER A 229 -23.00 4.48 27.58
C SER A 229 -23.26 5.66 28.53
N ILE A 230 -22.48 6.74 28.44
CA ILE A 230 -22.69 7.95 29.23
C ILE A 230 -24.02 8.61 28.84
N LEU A 231 -24.28 8.77 27.54
CA LEU A 231 -25.53 9.34 27.03
C LEU A 231 -26.74 8.52 27.47
N MET A 232 -26.68 7.20 27.38
CA MET A 232 -27.75 6.32 27.84
C MET A 232 -27.99 6.43 29.36
N ARG A 233 -26.95 6.57 30.16
CA ARG A 233 -27.07 6.82 31.61
C ARG A 233 -27.72 8.18 31.89
N MET A 234 -27.36 9.22 31.15
CA MET A 234 -27.97 10.55 31.27
C MET A 234 -29.47 10.51 30.91
N ILE A 235 -29.84 9.89 29.80
CA ILE A 235 -31.25 9.71 29.39
C ILE A 235 -31.99 8.91 30.43
N TRP A 236 -31.45 7.81 30.94
CA TRP A 236 -32.08 6.99 31.97
C TRP A 236 -32.36 7.77 33.27
N ASN A 237 -31.44 8.67 33.65
CA ASN A 237 -31.64 9.53 34.83
C ASN A 237 -32.72 10.61 34.61
N ILE A 238 -32.91 11.07 33.34
CA ILE A 238 -33.97 12.04 33.00
C ILE A 238 -35.36 11.38 32.96
N VAL A 239 -35.45 10.16 32.49
CA VAL A 239 -36.74 9.42 32.34
C VAL A 239 -37.21 8.87 33.69
N ARG A 240 -36.39 8.85 34.72
CA ARG A 240 -36.75 8.43 36.07
C ARG A 240 -37.22 9.55 37.01
N LEU A 241 -37.23 10.81 36.56
CA LEU A 241 -37.84 11.95 37.20
C LEU A 241 -39.29 12.14 36.74
#